data_0da006d41c5153ff2077a1134abe234a
#
_entry.id   0da006d41c5153ff2077a1134abe234a
#
_cell.length_a   1.000
_cell.length_b   1.000
_cell.length_c   1.000
_cell.angle_alpha   90.00
_cell.angle_beta   90.00
_cell.angle_gamma   90.00
#
_symmetry.space_group_name_H-M   'P 1'
#
loop_
_entity.id
_entity.type
_entity.pdbx_description
1 polymer ?
#
loop_
_entity_poly.entity_id
_entity_poly.type
_entity_poly.pdbx_seq_one_letter_code
_entity_poly.pdbx_strand_id
1 'polypeptide(L)'
;DWQKEIFRDAFSTDHNVSMSGNIAGQPFRASLGATIQNGVIKTSTFSRLTGSLSYAPSFFDKHLNVNANLKGMWAKNRYADGSVVGDALTFDPTQPVYADGADYMTSFGGYFQWTGKNEYGDPSWPLAYNNLAQANPVSTLDLQQNRAISRSLIGNLELDYKFHFLPDLRIHIN
;
A
#
# COMPACT_ATOMS: atom_id res chain seq x y z
N ASP A 1 -21.55 -9.43 18.34
CA ASP A 1 -21.33 -10.01 16.98
C ASP A 1 -19.96 -9.59 16.47
N TRP A 2 -19.02 -10.51 16.57
CA TRP A 2 -17.60 -10.29 16.23
C TRP A 2 -17.37 -9.93 14.75
N GLN A 3 -18.22 -10.39 13.84
CA GLN A 3 -18.11 -10.02 12.43
C GLN A 3 -18.33 -8.51 12.22
N LYS A 4 -19.28 -7.90 12.93
CA LYS A 4 -19.50 -6.44 12.86
C LYS A 4 -18.31 -5.65 13.41
N GLU A 5 -17.55 -6.26 14.34
CA GLU A 5 -16.38 -5.61 14.92
C GLU A 5 -15.17 -5.61 14.00
N ILE A 6 -15.04 -6.59 13.09
CA ILE A 6 -13.91 -6.70 12.19
C ILE A 6 -14.17 -6.12 10.80
N PHE A 7 -15.43 -6.02 10.37
CA PHE A 7 -15.78 -5.49 9.06
C PHE A 7 -16.18 -4.00 9.13
N ARG A 8 -16.05 -3.33 8.01
CA ARG A 8 -16.52 -1.96 7.78
C ARG A 8 -17.00 -1.78 6.36
N ASP A 9 -17.81 -0.73 6.15
CA ASP A 9 -18.05 -0.24 4.79
C ASP A 9 -16.74 0.27 4.20
N ALA A 10 -16.39 -0.24 3.02
CA ALA A 10 -15.15 0.08 2.36
C ALA A 10 -15.39 1.10 1.24
N PHE A 11 -14.66 2.21 1.30
CA PHE A 11 -14.67 3.23 0.28
C PHE A 11 -13.35 3.21 -0.51
N SER A 12 -13.45 3.27 -1.83
CA SER A 12 -12.29 3.34 -2.72
C SER A 12 -12.45 4.49 -3.71
N THR A 13 -11.36 5.17 -4.01
CA THR A 13 -11.31 6.24 -4.99
C THR A 13 -10.07 6.13 -5.85
N ASP A 14 -10.22 6.46 -7.14
CA ASP A 14 -9.13 6.52 -8.11
C ASP A 14 -9.25 7.81 -8.92
N HIS A 15 -8.19 8.59 -8.92
CA HIS A 15 -8.12 9.86 -9.66
C HIS A 15 -6.93 9.83 -10.59
N ASN A 16 -7.16 10.22 -11.85
CA ASN A 16 -6.10 10.34 -12.84
C ASN A 16 -6.27 11.65 -13.62
N VAL A 17 -5.20 12.41 -13.67
CA VAL A 17 -5.13 13.65 -14.45
C VAL A 17 -3.98 13.52 -15.44
N SER A 18 -4.27 13.78 -16.70
CA SER A 18 -3.25 13.80 -17.74
C SER A 18 -3.32 15.08 -18.56
N MET A 19 -2.17 15.59 -18.93
CA MET A 19 -1.97 16.74 -19.78
C MET A 19 -1.05 16.35 -20.92
N SER A 20 -1.40 16.75 -22.13
CA SER A 20 -0.55 16.58 -23.31
C SER A 20 -0.60 17.85 -24.16
N GLY A 21 0.49 18.12 -24.85
CA GLY A 21 0.62 19.30 -25.69
C GLY A 21 1.97 19.38 -26.37
N ASN A 22 2.31 20.57 -26.85
CA ASN A 22 3.61 20.83 -27.47
C ASN A 22 4.34 21.95 -26.73
N ILE A 23 5.61 21.72 -26.42
CA ILE A 23 6.54 22.72 -25.88
C ILE A 23 7.55 23.01 -26.98
N ALA A 24 7.62 24.26 -27.44
CA ALA A 24 8.47 24.67 -28.55
C ALA A 24 8.30 23.78 -29.82
N GLY A 25 7.05 23.39 -30.13
CA GLY A 25 6.74 22.52 -31.26
C GLY A 25 7.00 21.01 -31.02
N GLN A 26 7.43 20.64 -29.83
CA GLN A 26 7.79 19.25 -29.50
C GLN A 26 6.73 18.63 -28.57
N PRO A 27 6.28 17.39 -28.84
CA PRO A 27 5.21 16.77 -28.07
C PRO A 27 5.65 16.37 -26.68
N PHE A 28 4.78 16.60 -25.70
CA PHE A 28 4.94 16.11 -24.34
C PHE A 28 3.64 15.52 -23.79
N ARG A 29 3.75 14.66 -22.84
CA ARG A 29 2.64 14.15 -22.04
C ARG A 29 3.09 13.97 -20.59
N ALA A 30 2.29 14.48 -19.67
CA ALA A 30 2.44 14.26 -18.24
C ALA A 30 1.16 13.68 -17.66
N SER A 31 1.27 12.77 -16.69
CA SER A 31 0.12 12.28 -15.95
C SER A 31 0.44 12.06 -14.49
N LEU A 32 -0.58 12.27 -13.65
CA LEU A 32 -0.56 11.98 -12.23
C LEU A 32 -1.79 11.15 -11.88
N GLY A 33 -1.58 10.07 -11.14
CA GLY A 33 -2.66 9.21 -10.66
C GLY A 33 -2.56 9.02 -9.16
N ALA A 34 -3.71 9.03 -8.48
CA ALA A 34 -3.82 8.78 -7.05
C ALA A 34 -4.94 7.77 -6.79
N THR A 35 -4.60 6.67 -6.16
CA THR A 35 -5.53 5.59 -5.78
C THR A 35 -5.54 5.46 -4.27
N ILE A 36 -6.72 5.45 -3.66
CA ILE A 36 -6.91 5.15 -2.24
C ILE A 36 -7.99 4.08 -2.15
N GLN A 37 -7.68 2.97 -1.50
CA GLN A 37 -8.61 1.86 -1.32
C GLN A 37 -8.61 1.44 0.15
N ASN A 38 -9.78 1.39 0.74
CA ASN A 38 -9.99 0.79 2.03
C ASN A 38 -10.55 -0.62 1.85
N GLY A 39 -10.00 -1.59 2.55
CA GLY A 39 -10.54 -2.95 2.54
C GLY A 39 -11.75 -3.08 3.47
N VAL A 40 -12.58 -4.08 3.22
CA VAL A 40 -13.76 -4.41 4.05
C VAL A 40 -13.37 -4.89 5.45
N ILE A 41 -12.20 -5.53 5.60
CA ILE A 41 -11.63 -5.80 6.92
C ILE A 41 -11.01 -4.51 7.45
N LYS A 42 -11.37 -4.11 8.68
CA LYS A 42 -10.80 -2.94 9.36
C LYS A 42 -9.28 -3.00 9.30
N THR A 43 -8.62 -1.84 9.28
CA THR A 43 -7.16 -1.67 9.17
C THR A 43 -6.54 -1.96 7.80
N SER A 44 -7.18 -2.73 6.92
CA SER A 44 -6.69 -2.95 5.56
C SER A 44 -6.81 -1.67 4.71
N THR A 45 -5.69 -1.16 4.22
CA THR A 45 -5.67 0.05 3.38
C THR A 45 -4.58 -0.06 2.31
N PHE A 46 -4.89 0.48 1.15
CA PHE A 46 -3.94 0.65 0.06
C PHE A 46 -3.97 2.08 -0.44
N SER A 47 -2.81 2.70 -0.62
CA SER A 47 -2.69 3.98 -1.30
C SER A 47 -1.55 3.95 -2.30
N ARG A 48 -1.78 4.52 -3.48
CA ARG A 48 -0.80 4.57 -4.56
C ARG A 48 -0.81 5.93 -5.22
N LEU A 49 0.37 6.52 -5.38
CA LEU A 49 0.62 7.68 -6.21
C LEU A 49 1.46 7.24 -7.41
N THR A 50 1.06 7.64 -8.61
CA THR A 50 1.79 7.39 -9.85
C THR A 50 2.03 8.70 -10.58
N GLY A 51 3.17 8.81 -11.23
CA GLY A 51 3.47 9.92 -12.11
C GLY A 51 4.15 9.41 -13.38
N SER A 52 3.86 10.01 -14.52
CA SER A 52 4.59 9.75 -15.75
C SER A 52 4.84 11.04 -16.53
N LEU A 53 5.98 11.08 -17.19
CA LEU A 53 6.39 12.15 -18.09
C LEU A 53 6.94 11.51 -19.35
N SER A 54 6.43 11.92 -20.50
CA SER A 54 6.96 11.58 -21.81
C SER A 54 7.28 12.87 -22.54
N TYR A 55 8.44 12.96 -23.13
CA TYR A 55 8.88 14.07 -23.94
C TYR A 55 9.64 13.56 -25.16
N ALA A 56 9.21 13.95 -26.35
CA ALA A 56 9.75 13.44 -27.60
C ALA A 56 10.22 14.58 -28.52
N PRO A 57 11.33 15.28 -28.16
CA PRO A 57 11.87 16.33 -28.98
C PRO A 57 12.61 15.81 -30.22
N SER A 58 12.60 16.58 -31.27
CA SER A 58 13.45 16.39 -32.44
C SER A 58 14.32 17.64 -32.70
N PHE A 59 15.57 17.42 -33.08
CA PHE A 59 16.58 18.45 -33.29
C PHE A 59 17.19 18.30 -34.68
N PHE A 60 17.86 19.35 -35.14
CA PHE A 60 18.58 19.37 -36.40
C PHE A 60 17.75 18.93 -37.61
N ASP A 61 16.59 19.63 -37.81
CA ASP A 61 15.66 19.32 -38.90
C ASP A 61 15.20 17.83 -38.90
N LYS A 62 14.96 17.28 -37.70
CA LYS A 62 14.56 15.87 -37.47
C LYS A 62 15.64 14.84 -37.75
N HIS A 63 16.90 15.26 -37.79
CA HIS A 63 18.02 14.31 -37.85
C HIS A 63 18.26 13.60 -36.52
N LEU A 64 18.01 14.25 -35.38
CA LEU A 64 18.06 13.64 -34.06
C LEU A 64 16.66 13.62 -33.47
N ASN A 65 16.10 12.42 -33.28
CA ASN A 65 14.87 12.23 -32.51
C ASN A 65 15.23 11.64 -31.14
N VAL A 66 14.66 12.23 -30.11
CA VAL A 66 14.83 11.78 -28.73
C VAL A 66 13.46 11.35 -28.22
N ASN A 67 13.38 10.24 -27.52
CA ASN A 67 12.16 9.82 -26.83
C ASN A 67 12.53 9.50 -25.37
N ALA A 68 12.15 10.40 -24.48
CA ALA A 68 12.41 10.29 -23.05
C ALA A 68 11.11 9.97 -22.31
N ASN A 69 11.10 8.88 -21.56
CA ASN A 69 9.98 8.48 -20.74
C ASN A 69 10.44 8.27 -19.30
N LEU A 70 9.72 8.83 -18.36
CA LEU A 70 9.95 8.64 -16.92
C LEU A 70 8.63 8.25 -16.26
N LYS A 71 8.65 7.18 -15.45
CA LYS A 71 7.50 6.73 -14.67
C LYS A 71 7.91 6.52 -13.23
N GLY A 72 7.15 7.09 -12.31
CA GLY A 72 7.34 6.92 -10.87
C GLY A 72 6.09 6.33 -10.21
N MET A 73 6.30 5.52 -9.20
CA MET A 73 5.24 4.97 -8.35
C MET A 73 5.68 4.97 -6.89
N TRP A 74 4.76 5.35 -6.03
CA TRP A 74 4.87 5.18 -4.60
C TRP A 74 3.59 4.58 -4.06
N ALA A 75 3.69 3.44 -3.39
CA ALA A 75 2.55 2.75 -2.81
C ALA A 75 2.79 2.41 -1.35
N LYS A 76 1.73 2.51 -0.56
CA LYS A 76 1.67 2.07 0.83
C LYS A 76 0.55 1.06 0.97
N ASN A 77 0.86 -0.04 1.62
CA ASN A 77 -0.10 -1.06 2.02
C ASN A 77 -0.10 -1.20 3.54
N ARG A 78 -1.27 -1.36 4.12
CA ARG A 78 -1.46 -1.97 5.43
C ARG A 78 -2.34 -3.20 5.22
N TYR A 79 -1.81 -4.36 5.57
CA TYR A 79 -2.52 -5.62 5.44
C TYR A 79 -3.22 -5.94 6.75
N ALA A 80 -4.50 -6.30 6.67
CA ALA A 80 -5.18 -6.94 7.78
C ALA A 80 -4.74 -8.41 7.87
N ASP A 81 -4.67 -8.94 9.06
CA ASP A 81 -4.46 -10.38 9.24
C ASP A 81 -5.72 -11.13 8.78
N GLY A 82 -5.56 -12.06 7.84
CA GLY A 82 -6.68 -12.84 7.28
C GLY A 82 -7.28 -13.85 8.27
N SER A 83 -6.53 -14.25 9.29
CA SER A 83 -7.01 -15.19 10.33
C SER A 83 -8.19 -14.65 11.11
N VAL A 84 -8.27 -13.30 11.23
CA VAL A 84 -9.33 -12.63 12.03
C VAL A 84 -10.74 -12.96 11.56
N VAL A 85 -10.92 -13.35 10.29
CA VAL A 85 -12.25 -13.77 9.77
C VAL A 85 -12.66 -15.10 10.39
N GLY A 86 -11.74 -16.06 10.44
CA GLY A 86 -11.95 -17.35 11.11
C GLY A 86 -12.13 -17.19 12.61
N ASP A 87 -11.29 -16.37 13.22
CA ASP A 87 -11.36 -16.08 14.65
C ASP A 87 -12.71 -15.43 15.02
N ALA A 88 -13.18 -14.47 14.25
CA ALA A 88 -14.49 -13.82 14.50
C ALA A 88 -15.70 -14.74 14.32
N LEU A 89 -15.57 -15.82 13.54
CA LEU A 89 -16.63 -16.81 13.37
C LEU A 89 -16.73 -17.76 14.57
N THR A 90 -15.61 -18.04 15.22
CA THR A 90 -15.50 -19.07 16.25
C THR A 90 -15.25 -18.52 17.64
N PHE A 91 -14.94 -17.22 17.77
CA PHE A 91 -14.79 -16.58 19.10
C PHE A 91 -16.12 -16.54 19.84
N ASP A 92 -16.07 -16.72 21.16
CA ASP A 92 -17.25 -16.73 22.01
C ASP A 92 -18.01 -15.39 21.89
N PRO A 93 -19.28 -15.42 21.41
CA PRO A 93 -20.07 -14.20 21.21
C PRO A 93 -20.53 -13.53 22.51
N THR A 94 -20.37 -14.20 23.65
CA THR A 94 -20.73 -13.65 24.98
C THR A 94 -19.61 -12.77 25.55
N GLN A 95 -18.40 -12.89 25.06
CA GLN A 95 -17.26 -12.12 25.54
C GLN A 95 -17.24 -10.70 24.95
N PRO A 96 -16.82 -9.69 25.74
CA PRO A 96 -16.68 -8.33 25.24
C PRO A 96 -15.41 -8.17 24.40
N VAL A 97 -15.37 -7.11 23.58
CA VAL A 97 -14.16 -6.74 22.83
C VAL A 97 -13.05 -6.24 23.77
N TYR A 98 -13.45 -5.45 24.75
CA TYR A 98 -12.54 -4.86 25.74
C TYR A 98 -12.83 -5.45 27.13
N ALA A 99 -11.78 -5.62 27.91
CA ALA A 99 -11.90 -6.03 29.29
C ALA A 99 -11.46 -4.91 30.23
N ASP A 100 -12.22 -4.72 31.28
CA ASP A 100 -11.88 -3.77 32.33
C ASP A 100 -10.78 -4.31 33.26
N GLY A 101 -9.93 -3.40 33.72
CA GLY A 101 -8.91 -3.71 34.71
C GLY A 101 -7.50 -3.36 34.24
N ALA A 102 -6.67 -2.95 35.20
CA ALA A 102 -5.29 -2.52 34.94
C ALA A 102 -4.43 -3.66 34.33
N ASP A 103 -4.69 -4.90 34.71
CA ASP A 103 -3.96 -6.07 34.25
C ASP A 103 -4.20 -6.34 32.76
N TYR A 104 -5.44 -6.21 32.29
CA TYR A 104 -5.78 -6.30 30.85
C TYR A 104 -5.18 -5.16 30.05
N MET A 105 -5.21 -3.95 30.61
CA MET A 105 -4.59 -2.79 29.96
C MET A 105 -3.09 -3.00 29.80
N THR A 106 -2.40 -3.48 30.82
CA THR A 106 -0.97 -3.70 30.82
C THR A 106 -0.57 -4.86 29.92
N SER A 107 -1.28 -5.99 29.98
CA SER A 107 -0.90 -7.21 29.26
C SER A 107 -1.39 -7.25 27.81
N PHE A 108 -2.58 -6.67 27.52
CA PHE A 108 -3.26 -6.83 26.23
C PHE A 108 -3.78 -5.53 25.64
N GLY A 109 -3.34 -4.37 26.15
CA GLY A 109 -3.80 -3.07 25.66
C GLY A 109 -5.30 -2.82 25.91
N GLY A 110 -5.90 -3.46 26.91
CA GLY A 110 -7.32 -3.33 27.25
C GLY A 110 -8.26 -4.25 26.47
N TYR A 111 -7.74 -5.09 25.58
CA TYR A 111 -8.55 -6.08 24.86
C TYR A 111 -8.80 -7.31 25.73
N PHE A 112 -10.02 -7.85 25.64
CA PHE A 112 -10.31 -9.15 26.24
C PHE A 112 -9.47 -10.23 25.57
N GLN A 113 -8.82 -11.07 26.37
CA GLN A 113 -8.11 -12.28 25.93
C GLN A 113 -8.36 -13.41 26.91
N TRP A 114 -8.35 -14.62 26.41
CA TRP A 114 -8.33 -15.79 27.26
C TRP A 114 -6.98 -15.87 27.95
N THR A 115 -7.00 -15.84 29.27
CA THR A 115 -5.78 -15.80 30.07
C THR A 115 -5.43 -17.15 30.66
N GLY A 116 -4.15 -17.46 30.77
CA GLY A 116 -3.58 -18.54 31.55
C GLY A 116 -2.92 -18.02 32.84
N LYS A 117 -2.40 -18.93 33.65
CA LYS A 117 -1.54 -18.55 34.79
C LYS A 117 -0.22 -18.02 34.25
N ASN A 118 0.21 -16.87 34.75
CA ASN A 118 1.59 -16.42 34.56
C ASN A 118 2.49 -17.18 35.55
N GLU A 119 3.13 -18.23 35.10
CA GLU A 119 3.99 -19.08 35.91
C GLU A 119 5.28 -18.37 36.35
N TYR A 120 5.68 -17.31 35.67
CA TYR A 120 6.91 -16.57 35.91
C TYR A 120 6.72 -15.39 36.88
N GLY A 121 5.48 -15.02 37.22
CA GLY A 121 5.20 -14.00 38.23
C GLY A 121 5.76 -12.60 37.92
N ASP A 122 6.02 -12.29 36.64
CA ASP A 122 6.53 -10.99 36.24
C ASP A 122 5.48 -9.90 36.45
N PRO A 123 5.68 -8.94 37.35
CA PRO A 123 4.69 -7.90 37.61
C PRO A 123 4.50 -6.93 36.44
N SER A 124 5.42 -6.89 35.47
CA SER A 124 5.29 -6.10 34.23
C SER A 124 4.36 -6.79 33.21
N TRP A 125 4.03 -8.05 33.43
CA TRP A 125 3.14 -8.86 32.60
C TRP A 125 2.19 -9.70 33.47
N PRO A 126 1.19 -9.08 34.10
CA PRO A 126 0.37 -9.73 35.14
C PRO A 126 -0.50 -10.89 34.61
N LEU A 127 -0.88 -10.86 33.32
CA LEU A 127 -1.69 -11.90 32.69
C LEU A 127 -0.94 -12.57 31.53
N ALA A 128 -0.94 -13.90 31.52
CA ALA A 128 -0.37 -14.66 30.41
C ALA A 128 -1.45 -15.01 29.38
N TYR A 129 -1.07 -14.94 28.10
CA TYR A 129 -1.92 -15.37 26.98
C TYR A 129 -2.12 -16.89 27.01
N ASN A 130 -3.33 -17.36 26.83
CA ASN A 130 -3.61 -18.78 26.65
C ASN A 130 -3.43 -19.17 25.18
N ASN A 131 -2.30 -19.77 24.84
CA ASN A 131 -1.93 -20.20 23.50
C ASN A 131 -2.86 -21.27 22.90
N LEU A 132 -3.71 -21.90 23.70
CA LEU A 132 -4.70 -22.88 23.23
C LEU A 132 -6.05 -22.24 22.89
N ALA A 133 -6.22 -20.98 23.23
CA ALA A 133 -7.45 -20.24 22.97
C ALA A 133 -7.25 -19.32 21.76
N GLN A 134 -8.38 -18.97 21.12
CA GLN A 134 -8.36 -17.99 20.03
C GLN A 134 -8.03 -16.60 20.54
N ALA A 135 -7.26 -15.87 19.75
CA ALA A 135 -7.01 -14.46 19.98
C ALA A 135 -8.26 -13.62 19.71
N ASN A 136 -8.41 -12.54 20.45
CA ASN A 136 -9.41 -11.55 20.13
C ASN A 136 -9.16 -10.94 18.74
N PRO A 137 -10.07 -11.12 17.77
CA PRO A 137 -9.83 -10.71 16.39
C PRO A 137 -9.66 -9.20 16.23
N VAL A 138 -10.28 -8.39 17.08
CA VAL A 138 -10.12 -6.92 17.05
C VAL A 138 -8.73 -6.53 17.55
N SER A 139 -8.25 -7.17 18.62
CA SER A 139 -6.88 -6.91 19.09
C SER A 139 -5.83 -7.27 18.05
N THR A 140 -6.03 -8.36 17.33
CA THR A 140 -5.15 -8.77 16.22
C THR A 140 -5.10 -7.70 15.14
N LEU A 141 -6.25 -7.13 14.75
CA LEU A 141 -6.29 -6.06 13.75
C LEU A 141 -5.63 -4.77 14.21
N ASP A 142 -5.83 -4.38 15.46
CA ASP A 142 -5.40 -3.07 15.93
C ASP A 142 -3.94 -3.05 16.39
N LEU A 143 -3.50 -4.11 17.07
CA LEU A 143 -2.17 -4.19 17.64
C LEU A 143 -1.13 -4.69 16.62
N GLN A 144 -1.52 -5.56 15.68
CA GLN A 144 -0.60 -5.99 14.63
C GLN A 144 -0.51 -4.95 13.52
N GLN A 145 0.71 -4.65 13.11
CA GLN A 145 0.99 -3.68 12.06
C GLN A 145 1.81 -4.32 10.93
N ASN A 146 1.12 -4.91 9.97
CA ASN A 146 1.75 -5.42 8.76
C ASN A 146 1.66 -4.34 7.68
N ARG A 147 2.79 -3.68 7.39
CA ARG A 147 2.87 -2.56 6.44
C ARG A 147 3.95 -2.82 5.39
N ALA A 148 3.65 -2.44 4.15
CA ALA A 148 4.63 -2.42 3.08
C ALA A 148 4.62 -1.07 2.37
N ILE A 149 5.82 -0.61 1.99
CA ILE A 149 6.02 0.57 1.16
C ILE A 149 6.79 0.13 -0.08
N SER A 150 6.21 0.37 -1.25
CA SER A 150 6.84 0.11 -2.53
C SER A 150 7.11 1.43 -3.24
N ARG A 151 8.30 1.53 -3.83
CA ARG A 151 8.71 2.67 -4.66
C ARG A 151 9.32 2.13 -5.93
N SER A 152 8.97 2.72 -7.06
CA SER A 152 9.54 2.37 -8.36
C SER A 152 9.77 3.63 -9.15
N LEU A 153 10.92 3.70 -9.81
CA LEU A 153 11.25 4.72 -10.80
C LEU A 153 11.80 4.01 -12.03
N ILE A 154 11.17 4.24 -13.16
CA ILE A 154 11.55 3.62 -14.43
C ILE A 154 11.75 4.75 -15.43
N GLY A 155 12.93 4.80 -16.03
CA GLY A 155 13.27 5.73 -17.10
C GLY A 155 13.66 4.96 -18.35
N ASN A 156 13.27 5.49 -19.51
CA ASN A 156 13.72 5.04 -20.82
C ASN A 156 14.14 6.26 -21.63
N LEU A 157 15.28 6.17 -22.31
CA LEU A 157 15.79 7.19 -23.21
C LEU A 157 16.20 6.55 -24.52
N GLU A 158 15.48 6.88 -25.58
CA GLU A 158 15.78 6.44 -26.94
C GLU A 158 16.33 7.61 -27.73
N LEU A 159 17.39 7.36 -28.47
CA LEU A 159 18.02 8.31 -29.38
C LEU A 159 18.07 7.69 -30.78
N ASP A 160 17.50 8.37 -31.75
CA ASP A 160 17.58 7.99 -33.18
C ASP A 160 18.24 9.12 -33.97
N TYR A 161 19.42 8.87 -34.53
CA TYR A 161 20.16 9.85 -35.28
C TYR A 161 20.34 9.42 -36.74
N LYS A 162 19.89 10.27 -37.66
CA LYS A 162 20.08 10.15 -39.12
C LYS A 162 21.27 11.00 -39.56
N PHE A 163 22.21 10.38 -40.25
CA PHE A 163 23.38 11.13 -40.78
C PHE A 163 22.99 12.09 -41.90
N HIS A 164 23.51 13.30 -41.87
CA HIS A 164 23.25 14.32 -42.90
C HIS A 164 23.80 13.96 -44.25
N PHE A 165 24.97 13.28 -44.27
CA PHE A 165 25.67 12.88 -45.51
C PHE A 165 25.15 11.57 -46.10
N LEU A 166 24.43 10.74 -45.32
CA LEU A 166 23.85 9.47 -45.72
C LEU A 166 22.53 9.23 -44.98
N PRO A 167 21.41 9.81 -45.44
CA PRO A 167 20.13 9.79 -44.71
C PRO A 167 19.54 8.41 -44.47
N ASP A 168 19.96 7.41 -45.26
CA ASP A 168 19.53 6.01 -45.05
C ASP A 168 20.27 5.32 -43.88
N LEU A 169 21.41 5.89 -43.45
CA LEU A 169 22.15 5.38 -42.30
C LEU A 169 21.63 6.04 -40.99
N ARG A 170 21.23 5.19 -40.06
CA ARG A 170 20.72 5.61 -38.74
C ARG A 170 21.45 4.88 -37.63
N ILE A 171 21.64 5.56 -36.52
CA ILE A 171 22.06 4.97 -35.26
C ILE A 171 20.88 5.09 -34.29
N HIS A 172 20.50 3.95 -33.72
CA HIS A 172 19.49 3.88 -32.66
C HIS A 172 20.13 3.39 -31.37
N ILE A 173 19.89 4.12 -30.26
CA ILE A 173 20.40 3.82 -28.93
C ILE A 173 19.19 3.84 -27.98
N ASN A 174 19.09 2.79 -27.17
CA ASN A 174 18.06 2.66 -26.13
C ASN A 174 18.72 2.27 -24.81
#